data_0d8f6c92d2588d65bb86e34f04757ebd
#
_entry.id   0d8f6c92d2588d65bb86e34f04757ebd
#
_cell.length_a   1.000
_cell.length_b   1.000
_cell.length_c   1.000
_cell.angle_alpha   90.00
_cell.angle_beta   90.00
_cell.angle_gamma   90.00
#
_symmetry.space_group_name_H-M   'P 1'
#
loop_
_entity.id
_entity.type
_entity.pdbx_description
1 polymer ?
#
loop_
_entity_poly.entity_id
_entity_poly.type
_entity_poly.pdbx_seq_one_letter_code
_entity_poly.pdbx_strand_id
1 'polypeptide(L)'
;MKINKMEAKAIEAQIDKLKATIDNAEGKRTKGDESPSRRYRHLCEQLHFLTMKKAILILAIALLGSVQGANIMIDPPRPPPKKTIKARITAYWLGEDEFGYKSSTGKRLVSGKSCAVDPRLIPYGTRLVIEGKTYHAHDTGTAVISRKASGKSRLPVVDLFYASERQARRELARVGRTAVVEIQ
;
A
#
# COMPACT_ATOMS: atom_id res chain seq x y z
N MET A 1 -2.89 6.96 -21.59
CA MET A 1 -3.17 6.74 -23.03
C MET A 1 -3.03 7.98 -23.92
N LYS A 2 -3.21 9.23 -23.46
CA LYS A 2 -3.04 10.45 -24.28
C LYS A 2 -1.57 10.80 -24.61
N ILE A 3 -0.62 10.50 -23.74
CA ILE A 3 0.81 10.85 -23.88
C ILE A 3 1.43 10.11 -25.08
N ASN A 4 1.20 8.81 -25.23
CA ASN A 4 1.79 8.00 -26.31
C ASN A 4 1.30 8.39 -27.73
N LYS A 5 0.07 8.92 -27.85
CA LYS A 5 -0.44 9.42 -29.14
C LYS A 5 0.23 10.74 -29.57
N MET A 6 0.57 11.59 -28.61
CA MET A 6 1.29 12.85 -28.89
C MET A 6 2.75 12.59 -29.30
N GLU A 7 3.43 11.65 -28.66
CA GLU A 7 4.79 11.25 -29.01
C GLU A 7 4.86 10.63 -30.41
N ALA A 8 3.91 9.75 -30.77
CA ALA A 8 3.82 9.16 -32.11
C ALA A 8 3.64 10.23 -33.20
N LYS A 9 2.78 11.22 -32.95
CA LYS A 9 2.58 12.36 -33.87
C LYS A 9 3.82 13.24 -34.00
N ALA A 10 4.55 13.46 -32.92
CA ALA A 10 5.79 14.24 -32.93
C ALA A 10 6.89 13.54 -33.75
N ILE A 11 7.04 12.22 -33.57
CA ILE A 11 7.99 11.41 -34.36
C ILE A 11 7.62 11.43 -35.85
N GLU A 12 6.33 11.34 -36.17
CA GLU A 12 5.83 11.39 -37.56
C GLU A 12 6.16 12.72 -38.24
N ALA A 13 5.92 13.83 -37.56
CA ALA A 13 6.27 15.15 -38.08
C ALA A 13 7.80 15.33 -38.29
N GLN A 14 8.62 14.73 -37.44
CA GLN A 14 10.07 14.73 -37.61
C GLN A 14 10.52 13.89 -38.81
N ILE A 15 9.90 12.73 -39.03
CA ILE A 15 10.15 11.87 -40.21
C ILE A 15 9.83 12.62 -41.48
N ASP A 16 8.66 13.28 -41.55
CA ASP A 16 8.22 14.01 -42.75
C ASP A 16 9.13 15.19 -43.07
N LYS A 17 9.57 15.94 -42.01
CA LYS A 17 10.55 17.02 -42.19
C LYS A 17 11.89 16.51 -42.69
N LEU A 18 12.33 15.36 -42.21
CA LEU A 18 13.61 14.76 -42.59
C LEU A 18 13.56 14.24 -44.04
N LYS A 19 12.44 13.60 -44.44
CA LYS A 19 12.20 13.18 -45.83
C LYS A 19 12.27 14.37 -46.79
N ALA A 20 11.56 15.45 -46.51
CA ALA A 20 11.58 16.65 -47.33
C ALA A 20 13.00 17.25 -47.45
N THR A 21 13.82 17.14 -46.42
CA THR A 21 15.22 17.60 -46.42
C THR A 21 16.09 16.69 -47.29
N ILE A 22 15.87 15.39 -47.26
CA ILE A 22 16.56 14.39 -48.08
C ILE A 22 16.21 14.58 -49.57
N ASP A 23 14.92 14.71 -49.89
CA ASP A 23 14.43 14.92 -51.24
C ASP A 23 15.01 16.22 -51.85
N ASN A 24 15.10 17.29 -51.08
CA ASN A 24 15.71 18.54 -51.50
C ASN A 24 17.24 18.41 -51.70
N ALA A 25 17.90 17.57 -50.88
CA ALA A 25 19.33 17.29 -51.06
C ALA A 25 19.61 16.42 -52.29
N GLU A 26 18.70 15.49 -52.61
CA GLU A 26 18.80 14.62 -53.78
C GLU A 26 18.53 15.39 -55.06
N GLY A 27 17.52 16.27 -55.10
CA GLY A 27 17.20 17.14 -56.23
C GLY A 27 18.30 18.15 -56.61
N LYS A 28 19.29 18.39 -55.73
CA LYS A 28 20.45 19.26 -55.97
C LYS A 28 21.70 18.50 -56.45
N ARG A 29 21.61 17.16 -56.62
CA ARG A 29 22.75 16.38 -57.16
C ARG A 29 22.85 16.54 -58.68
N THR A 30 24.04 16.93 -59.11
CA THR A 30 24.35 16.96 -60.56
C THR A 30 24.72 15.56 -61.05
N LYS A 31 24.42 15.28 -62.35
CA LYS A 31 24.75 14.02 -63.02
C LYS A 31 26.27 13.80 -63.12
N GLY A 32 26.94 13.42 -62.06
CA GLY A 32 28.38 13.21 -62.04
C GLY A 32 28.94 12.90 -60.65
N ASP A 33 28.11 13.00 -59.64
CA ASP A 33 28.52 12.75 -58.24
C ASP A 33 28.27 11.28 -57.86
N GLU A 34 29.26 10.43 -58.01
CA GLU A 34 29.17 8.98 -57.80
C GLU A 34 29.01 8.57 -56.33
N SER A 35 29.35 9.42 -55.37
CA SER A 35 29.23 9.06 -53.95
C SER A 35 28.29 10.00 -53.17
N PRO A 36 27.43 9.47 -52.28
CA PRO A 36 26.57 10.29 -51.45
C PRO A 36 27.41 11.10 -50.44
N SER A 37 27.14 12.41 -50.37
CA SER A 37 27.88 13.30 -49.41
C SER A 37 27.71 12.80 -47.97
N ARG A 38 28.67 13.11 -47.12
CA ARG A 38 28.62 12.76 -45.66
C ARG A 38 27.31 13.22 -45.02
N ARG A 39 26.80 14.39 -45.43
CA ARG A 39 25.56 14.97 -44.94
C ARG A 39 24.34 14.17 -45.36
N TYR A 40 24.29 13.68 -46.60
CA TYR A 40 23.19 12.84 -47.09
C TYR A 40 23.15 11.50 -46.34
N ARG A 41 24.30 10.83 -46.16
CA ARG A 41 24.36 9.58 -45.38
C ARG A 41 23.88 9.76 -43.97
N HIS A 42 24.28 10.82 -43.27
CA HIS A 42 23.85 11.15 -41.94
C HIS A 42 22.33 11.41 -41.84
N LEU A 43 21.75 12.09 -42.84
CA LEU A 43 20.28 12.29 -42.92
C LEU A 43 19.53 10.97 -43.10
N CYS A 44 20.03 10.07 -43.94
CA CYS A 44 19.45 8.74 -44.11
C CYS A 44 19.53 7.88 -42.85
N GLU A 45 20.64 7.91 -42.11
CA GLU A 45 20.78 7.23 -40.82
C GLU A 45 19.80 7.78 -39.78
N GLN A 46 19.63 9.10 -39.70
CA GLN A 46 18.65 9.71 -38.81
C GLN A 46 17.22 9.31 -39.16
N LEU A 47 16.87 9.24 -40.46
CA LEU A 47 15.57 8.79 -40.90
C LEU A 47 15.32 7.33 -40.52
N HIS A 48 16.31 6.47 -40.75
CA HIS A 48 16.23 5.05 -40.37
C HIS A 48 16.01 4.90 -38.86
N PHE A 49 16.76 5.65 -38.03
CA PHE A 49 16.62 5.61 -36.56
C PHE A 49 15.23 6.08 -36.09
N LEU A 50 14.69 7.14 -36.70
CA LEU A 50 13.35 7.64 -36.34
C LEU A 50 12.22 6.67 -36.80
N THR A 51 12.37 6.04 -37.97
CA THR A 51 11.42 5.02 -38.45
C THR A 51 11.43 3.79 -37.54
N MET A 52 12.59 3.33 -37.07
CA MET A 52 12.70 2.24 -36.12
C MET A 52 12.07 2.60 -34.75
N LYS A 53 12.30 3.82 -34.26
CA LYS A 53 11.64 4.31 -33.02
C LYS A 53 10.11 4.31 -33.18
N LYS A 54 9.58 4.78 -34.33
CA LYS A 54 8.14 4.77 -34.58
C LYS A 54 7.59 3.34 -34.61
N ALA A 55 8.29 2.40 -35.23
CA ALA A 55 7.87 1.00 -35.28
C ALA A 55 7.84 0.35 -33.89
N ILE A 56 8.87 0.59 -33.08
CA ILE A 56 8.93 0.09 -31.69
C ILE A 56 7.81 0.69 -30.84
N LEU A 57 7.53 1.98 -30.99
CA LEU A 57 6.46 2.64 -30.25
C LEU A 57 5.09 2.10 -30.63
N ILE A 58 4.84 1.87 -31.93
CA ILE A 58 3.59 1.27 -32.42
C ILE A 58 3.44 -0.16 -31.91
N LEU A 59 4.52 -0.95 -31.92
CA LEU A 59 4.51 -2.32 -31.41
C LEU A 59 4.24 -2.34 -29.91
N ALA A 60 4.85 -1.43 -29.15
CA ALA A 60 4.60 -1.29 -27.72
C ALA A 60 3.14 -0.90 -27.42
N ILE A 61 2.56 0.00 -28.22
CA ILE A 61 1.15 0.39 -28.08
C ILE A 61 0.21 -0.77 -28.46
N ALA A 62 0.55 -1.55 -29.49
CA ALA A 62 -0.22 -2.73 -29.88
C ALA A 62 -0.17 -3.85 -28.83
N LEU A 63 0.99 -4.09 -28.22
CA LEU A 63 1.15 -5.04 -27.12
C LEU A 63 0.40 -4.60 -25.85
N LEU A 64 0.41 -3.31 -25.54
CA LEU A 64 -0.37 -2.75 -24.43
C LEU A 64 -1.88 -2.72 -24.73
N GLY A 65 -2.27 -2.57 -26.00
CA GLY A 65 -3.67 -2.57 -26.42
C GLY A 65 -4.31 -3.96 -26.43
N SER A 66 -3.53 -5.02 -26.65
CA SER A 66 -4.02 -6.41 -26.65
C SER A 66 -4.35 -6.94 -25.24
N VAL A 67 -3.92 -6.26 -24.19
CA VAL A 67 -4.27 -6.60 -22.79
C VAL A 67 -5.65 -6.06 -22.38
N GLN A 68 -6.29 -5.19 -23.18
CA GLN A 68 -7.58 -4.59 -22.83
C GLN A 68 -8.82 -5.45 -23.19
N GLY A 69 -8.63 -6.65 -23.73
CA GLY A 69 -9.74 -7.54 -24.13
C GLY A 69 -10.09 -8.62 -23.09
N ALA A 70 -9.28 -8.86 -22.10
CA ALA A 70 -9.64 -9.69 -20.97
C ALA A 70 -10.04 -8.77 -19.82
N ASN A 71 -11.34 -8.51 -19.66
CA ASN A 71 -11.89 -8.17 -18.36
C ASN A 71 -11.73 -9.41 -17.46
N ILE A 72 -10.50 -9.73 -17.09
CA ILE A 72 -10.25 -10.52 -15.90
C ILE A 72 -10.72 -9.58 -14.81
N MET A 73 -11.94 -9.78 -14.31
CA MET A 73 -12.31 -9.33 -12.96
C MET A 73 -11.31 -10.02 -12.04
N ILE A 74 -10.15 -9.40 -11.85
CA ILE A 74 -9.30 -9.69 -10.73
C ILE A 74 -10.10 -9.14 -9.57
N ASP A 75 -10.88 -10.02 -8.93
CA ASP A 75 -11.40 -9.69 -7.60
C ASP A 75 -10.25 -9.08 -6.82
N PRO A 76 -10.44 -7.90 -6.21
CA PRO A 76 -9.40 -7.34 -5.38
C PRO A 76 -8.95 -8.44 -4.41
N PRO A 77 -7.65 -8.62 -4.19
CA PRO A 77 -7.14 -9.71 -3.38
C PRO A 77 -7.97 -9.73 -2.09
N ARG A 78 -8.67 -10.85 -1.88
CA ARG A 78 -9.52 -11.03 -0.69
C ARG A 78 -8.66 -10.69 0.52
N PRO A 79 -9.05 -9.70 1.33
CA PRO A 79 -8.26 -9.35 2.50
C PRO A 79 -7.99 -10.64 3.29
N PRO A 80 -6.78 -10.85 3.80
CA PRO A 80 -6.44 -12.05 4.53
C PRO A 80 -7.50 -12.29 5.61
N PRO A 81 -7.87 -13.55 5.87
CA PRO A 81 -8.90 -13.85 6.84
C PRO A 81 -8.54 -13.21 8.18
N LYS A 82 -9.40 -12.30 8.64
CA LYS A 82 -9.21 -11.62 9.91
C LYS A 82 -9.20 -12.67 11.01
N LYS A 83 -8.07 -12.79 11.71
CA LYS A 83 -7.98 -13.66 12.87
C LYS A 83 -8.83 -13.08 13.99
N THR A 84 -9.82 -13.82 14.46
CA THR A 84 -10.68 -13.40 15.58
C THR A 84 -10.51 -14.35 16.75
N ILE A 85 -10.59 -13.80 17.95
CA ILE A 85 -10.58 -14.56 19.20
C ILE A 85 -11.73 -14.08 20.11
N LYS A 86 -12.30 -14.97 20.88
CA LYS A 86 -13.18 -14.59 21.99
C LYS A 86 -12.31 -14.29 23.20
N ALA A 87 -12.42 -13.10 23.76
CA ALA A 87 -11.63 -12.68 24.90
C ALA A 87 -12.47 -12.15 26.06
N ARG A 88 -11.94 -12.27 27.26
CA ARG A 88 -12.40 -11.56 28.44
C ARG A 88 -11.93 -10.11 28.36
N ILE A 89 -12.85 -9.17 28.46
CA ILE A 89 -12.54 -7.75 28.47
C ILE A 89 -12.58 -7.24 29.90
N THR A 90 -11.51 -6.59 30.28
CA THR A 90 -11.36 -5.84 31.54
C THR A 90 -10.89 -4.42 31.22
N ALA A 91 -10.84 -3.57 32.19
CA ALA A 91 -10.35 -2.22 32.03
C ALA A 91 -9.61 -1.79 33.29
N TYR A 92 -8.49 -1.09 33.08
CA TYR A 92 -7.70 -0.46 34.13
C TYR A 92 -7.52 1.04 33.82
N TRP A 93 -7.15 1.81 34.82
CA TRP A 93 -7.10 3.27 34.69
C TRP A 93 -5.90 3.88 35.42
N LEU A 94 -5.63 5.11 35.06
CA LEU A 94 -4.58 5.90 35.68
C LEU A 94 -4.81 6.04 37.19
N GLY A 95 -3.80 5.66 38.00
CA GLY A 95 -3.86 5.70 39.44
C GLY A 95 -4.29 4.39 40.11
N GLU A 96 -4.58 3.35 39.33
CA GLU A 96 -4.79 1.99 39.86
C GLU A 96 -3.46 1.35 40.28
N ASP A 97 -2.36 1.75 39.60
CA ASP A 97 -1.00 1.35 39.90
C ASP A 97 -0.05 2.57 39.96
N GLU A 98 1.22 2.32 40.35
CA GLU A 98 2.26 3.34 40.44
C GLU A 98 2.96 3.68 39.10
N PHE A 99 2.67 2.94 38.03
CA PHE A 99 3.36 3.09 36.72
C PHE A 99 2.79 4.23 35.87
N GLY A 100 1.61 4.72 36.18
CA GLY A 100 0.99 5.85 35.53
C GLY A 100 0.72 5.61 34.05
N TYR A 101 1.27 6.46 33.18
CA TYR A 101 1.13 6.33 31.73
C TYR A 101 2.20 5.46 31.07
N LYS A 102 3.07 4.78 31.81
CA LYS A 102 4.14 3.97 31.25
C LYS A 102 3.72 2.52 31.13
N SER A 103 3.75 1.98 29.93
CA SER A 103 3.48 0.56 29.67
C SER A 103 4.70 -0.31 29.99
N SER A 104 4.50 -1.62 30.09
CA SER A 104 5.55 -2.63 30.27
C SER A 104 6.57 -2.64 29.13
N THR A 105 6.21 -2.16 27.92
CA THR A 105 7.12 -2.00 26.78
C THR A 105 7.82 -0.65 26.73
N GLY A 106 7.62 0.22 27.74
CA GLY A 106 8.17 1.57 27.79
C GLY A 106 7.42 2.61 26.96
N LYS A 107 6.40 2.23 26.22
CA LYS A 107 5.57 3.16 25.45
C LYS A 107 4.59 3.89 26.36
N ARG A 108 4.20 5.12 25.96
CA ARG A 108 3.17 5.86 26.67
C ARG A 108 1.79 5.25 26.40
N LEU A 109 1.05 4.99 27.48
CA LEU A 109 -0.35 4.56 27.43
C LEU A 109 -1.25 5.72 26.98
N VAL A 110 -2.19 5.41 26.08
CA VAL A 110 -3.18 6.35 25.54
C VAL A 110 -4.58 5.85 25.89
N SER A 111 -5.32 6.68 26.62
CA SER A 111 -6.69 6.37 27.04
C SER A 111 -7.60 5.99 25.88
N GLY A 112 -8.28 4.83 26.00
CA GLY A 112 -9.18 4.32 24.96
C GLY A 112 -8.50 3.84 23.68
N LYS A 113 -7.15 3.74 23.67
CA LYS A 113 -6.36 3.23 22.54
C LYS A 113 -5.32 2.20 22.90
N SER A 114 -4.87 2.15 24.16
CA SER A 114 -3.89 1.20 24.65
C SER A 114 -4.57 0.04 25.35
N CYS A 115 -3.99 -1.14 25.25
CA CYS A 115 -4.44 -2.30 26.00
C CYS A 115 -3.27 -3.19 26.45
N ALA A 116 -3.51 -3.90 27.55
CA ALA A 116 -2.63 -4.95 28.05
C ALA A 116 -3.12 -6.32 27.60
N VAL A 117 -2.19 -7.17 27.19
CA VAL A 117 -2.43 -8.52 26.66
C VAL A 117 -1.38 -9.51 27.18
N ASP A 118 -1.63 -10.80 27.02
CA ASP A 118 -0.59 -11.82 27.15
C ASP A 118 0.22 -11.87 25.85
N PRO A 119 1.49 -11.43 25.81
CA PRO A 119 2.28 -11.35 24.57
C PRO A 119 2.56 -12.72 23.93
N ARG A 120 2.36 -13.81 24.65
CA ARG A 120 2.46 -15.18 24.11
C ARG A 120 1.27 -15.53 23.22
N LEU A 121 0.13 -14.86 23.39
CA LEU A 121 -1.11 -15.07 22.62
C LEU A 121 -1.32 -13.98 21.58
N ILE A 122 -1.03 -12.74 21.96
CA ILE A 122 -1.19 -11.54 21.14
C ILE A 122 0.12 -10.76 21.23
N PRO A 123 0.97 -10.78 20.20
CA PRO A 123 2.26 -10.09 20.20
C PRO A 123 2.11 -8.58 20.44
N TYR A 124 3.09 -7.97 21.09
CA TYR A 124 3.14 -6.51 21.21
C TYR A 124 3.21 -5.85 19.84
N GLY A 125 2.58 -4.69 19.70
CA GLY A 125 2.45 -3.97 18.44
C GLY A 125 1.21 -4.35 17.63
N THR A 126 0.53 -5.43 17.99
CA THR A 126 -0.70 -5.87 17.33
C THR A 126 -1.82 -4.84 17.52
N ARG A 127 -2.59 -4.62 16.46
CA ARG A 127 -3.84 -3.85 16.53
C ARG A 127 -5.00 -4.79 16.78
N LEU A 128 -5.84 -4.43 17.73
CA LEU A 128 -7.03 -5.17 18.10
C LEU A 128 -8.26 -4.32 17.81
N VAL A 129 -9.25 -4.88 17.14
CA VAL A 129 -10.53 -4.21 16.95
C VAL A 129 -11.59 -4.88 17.81
N ILE A 130 -12.21 -4.11 18.69
CA ILE A 130 -13.24 -4.55 19.63
C ILE A 130 -14.44 -3.61 19.49
N GLU A 131 -15.59 -4.13 19.11
CA GLU A 131 -16.82 -3.33 18.90
C GLU A 131 -16.55 -2.08 18.04
N GLY A 132 -15.78 -2.25 16.95
CA GLY A 132 -15.44 -1.18 15.99
C GLY A 132 -14.39 -0.18 16.48
N LYS A 133 -13.85 -0.29 17.69
CA LYS A 133 -12.75 0.54 18.20
C LYS A 133 -11.43 -0.17 18.10
N THR A 134 -10.39 0.56 17.69
CA THR A 134 -9.01 0.04 17.56
C THR A 134 -8.20 0.31 18.82
N TYR A 135 -7.56 -0.74 19.32
CA TYR A 135 -6.63 -0.69 20.44
C TYR A 135 -5.27 -1.23 20.03
N HIS A 136 -4.23 -0.77 20.69
CA HIS A 136 -2.84 -1.19 20.46
C HIS A 136 -2.32 -1.99 21.64
N ALA A 137 -1.92 -3.22 21.40
CA ALA A 137 -1.34 -4.12 22.38
C ALA A 137 0.12 -3.75 22.63
N HIS A 138 0.42 -3.04 23.69
CA HIS A 138 1.80 -2.73 24.07
C HIS A 138 2.00 -2.69 25.59
N ASP A 139 1.07 -3.28 26.30
CA ASP A 139 1.18 -3.44 27.73
C ASP A 139 0.85 -4.89 28.15
N THR A 140 1.18 -5.23 29.39
CA THR A 140 0.84 -6.50 30.02
C THR A 140 0.73 -6.33 31.54
N GLY A 141 0.18 -7.34 32.18
CA GLY A 141 0.08 -7.38 33.64
C GLY A 141 -0.08 -8.81 34.16
N THR A 142 0.22 -9.01 35.43
CA THR A 142 0.15 -10.34 36.09
C THR A 142 -1.25 -10.95 35.99
N ALA A 143 -2.30 -10.16 36.16
CA ALA A 143 -3.70 -10.62 36.06
C ALA A 143 -4.07 -11.05 34.63
N VAL A 144 -3.50 -10.39 33.61
CA VAL A 144 -3.69 -10.70 32.19
C VAL A 144 -2.98 -12.00 31.83
N ILE A 145 -1.69 -12.11 32.16
CA ILE A 145 -0.86 -13.31 31.86
C ILE A 145 -1.39 -14.54 32.60
N SER A 146 -1.71 -14.41 33.88
CA SER A 146 -2.22 -15.52 34.71
C SER A 146 -3.69 -15.86 34.41
N ARG A 147 -4.36 -15.05 33.60
CA ARG A 147 -5.80 -15.15 33.30
C ARG A 147 -6.70 -15.12 34.54
N LYS A 148 -6.23 -14.59 35.65
CA LYS A 148 -7.06 -14.45 36.87
C LYS A 148 -8.33 -13.64 36.60
N ALA A 149 -8.24 -12.59 35.80
CA ALA A 149 -9.39 -11.76 35.41
C ALA A 149 -10.42 -12.51 34.57
N SER A 150 -10.07 -13.63 33.96
CA SER A 150 -10.98 -14.48 33.18
C SER A 150 -11.81 -15.46 34.03
N GLY A 151 -11.42 -15.69 35.29
CA GLY A 151 -12.07 -16.62 36.20
C GLY A 151 -12.17 -18.05 35.62
N LYS A 152 -13.32 -18.68 35.76
CA LYS A 152 -13.56 -20.06 35.27
C LYS A 152 -13.50 -20.21 33.75
N SER A 153 -13.71 -19.13 32.99
CA SER A 153 -13.78 -19.19 31.51
C SER A 153 -12.44 -19.45 30.84
N ARG A 154 -11.33 -19.16 31.51
CA ARG A 154 -9.93 -19.27 31.00
C ARG A 154 -9.70 -18.60 29.65
N LEU A 155 -10.59 -17.70 29.22
CA LEU A 155 -10.42 -16.93 27.98
C LEU A 155 -9.16 -16.07 28.05
N PRO A 156 -8.52 -15.77 26.91
CA PRO A 156 -7.55 -14.69 26.82
C PRO A 156 -8.12 -13.40 27.42
N VAL A 157 -7.29 -12.65 28.14
CA VAL A 157 -7.70 -11.37 28.73
C VAL A 157 -7.15 -10.25 27.89
N VAL A 158 -7.99 -9.28 27.56
CA VAL A 158 -7.62 -7.98 26.98
C VAL A 158 -8.04 -6.91 27.95
N ASP A 159 -7.09 -6.18 28.51
CA ASP A 159 -7.30 -5.17 29.54
C ASP A 159 -7.13 -3.78 28.94
N LEU A 160 -8.19 -2.99 28.90
CA LEU A 160 -8.28 -1.73 28.20
C LEU A 160 -7.86 -0.57 29.10
N PHE A 161 -6.91 0.27 28.65
CA PHE A 161 -6.45 1.42 29.40
C PHE A 161 -7.32 2.66 29.25
N TYR A 162 -7.65 3.31 30.36
CA TYR A 162 -8.37 4.58 30.40
C TYR A 162 -7.72 5.58 31.36
N ALA A 163 -7.94 6.88 31.09
CA ALA A 163 -7.40 7.94 31.95
C ALA A 163 -8.13 8.06 33.30
N SER A 164 -9.32 7.48 33.43
CA SER A 164 -10.07 7.52 34.68
C SER A 164 -10.97 6.29 34.85
N GLU A 165 -11.25 5.94 36.10
CA GLU A 165 -12.17 4.87 36.47
C GLU A 165 -13.56 5.03 35.82
N ARG A 166 -14.07 6.26 35.80
CA ARG A 166 -15.38 6.56 35.21
C ARG A 166 -15.43 6.21 33.72
N GLN A 167 -14.36 6.49 32.97
CA GLN A 167 -14.26 6.13 31.57
C GLN A 167 -14.17 4.61 31.40
N ALA A 168 -13.30 3.96 32.20
CA ALA A 168 -13.13 2.51 32.19
C ALA A 168 -14.47 1.78 32.43
N ARG A 169 -15.19 2.15 33.48
CA ARG A 169 -16.50 1.55 33.82
C ARG A 169 -17.54 1.77 32.72
N ARG A 170 -17.61 2.96 32.12
CA ARG A 170 -18.54 3.26 31.03
C ARG A 170 -18.27 2.38 29.81
N GLU A 171 -17.02 2.29 29.40
CA GLU A 171 -16.66 1.50 28.22
C GLU A 171 -16.83 0.00 28.48
N LEU A 172 -16.50 -0.47 29.67
CA LEU A 172 -16.73 -1.87 30.03
C LEU A 172 -18.22 -2.23 30.02
N ALA A 173 -19.08 -1.30 30.45
CA ALA A 173 -20.55 -1.47 30.36
C ALA A 173 -21.02 -1.55 28.91
N ARG A 174 -20.40 -0.78 27.98
CA ARG A 174 -20.72 -0.78 26.55
C ARG A 174 -20.24 -2.05 25.85
N VAL A 175 -19.00 -2.45 26.06
CA VAL A 175 -18.38 -3.60 25.39
C VAL A 175 -18.82 -4.93 26.01
N GLY A 176 -19.16 -4.91 27.29
CA GLY A 176 -19.42 -6.12 28.07
C GLY A 176 -18.17 -6.81 28.54
N ARG A 177 -18.38 -7.87 29.34
CA ARG A 177 -17.29 -8.63 29.96
C ARG A 177 -16.60 -9.62 29.00
N THR A 178 -17.16 -9.85 27.84
CA THR A 178 -16.62 -10.79 26.84
C THR A 178 -16.98 -10.27 25.46
N ALA A 179 -15.99 -10.19 24.57
CA ALA A 179 -16.19 -9.73 23.21
C ALA A 179 -15.39 -10.57 22.22
N VAL A 180 -15.76 -10.47 20.95
CA VAL A 180 -14.96 -10.94 19.82
C VAL A 180 -13.94 -9.85 19.52
N VAL A 181 -12.68 -10.24 19.49
CA VAL A 181 -11.54 -9.37 19.21
C VAL A 181 -10.97 -9.74 17.84
N GLU A 182 -10.96 -8.79 16.90
CA GLU A 182 -10.26 -8.96 15.63
C GLU A 182 -8.78 -8.60 15.82
N ILE A 183 -7.89 -9.44 15.33
CA ILE A 183 -6.43 -9.26 15.35
C ILE A 183 -5.97 -8.81 13.96
N GLN A 184 -5.27 -7.66 13.89
CA GLN A 184 -4.80 -7.05 12.64
C GLN A 184 -3.28 -6.85 12.64
#